data_a655fbddab426cfb19eaed9b23cdd0db
#
_entry.id   a655fbddab426cfb19eaed9b23cdd0db
#
_cell.length_a   1.000
_cell.length_b   1.000
_cell.length_c   1.000
_cell.angle_alpha   90.00
_cell.angle_beta   90.00
_cell.angle_gamma   90.00
#
_symmetry.space_group_name_H-M   'P 1'
#
loop_
_entity.id
_entity.type
_entity.pdbx_description
1 polymer ?
#
loop_
_entity_poly.entity_id
_entity_poly.type
_entity_poly.pdbx_seq_one_letter_code
_entity_poly.pdbx_strand_id
1 'polypeptide(L)'
;VRDFDEAVTRVTFGFPSVDAYYAASSSRNVISDVKTPLLVVQARDDPIAVSSATPRDAIAASEHVLLVETESGGHLGWTAGEEAPFGSPWPDLGAIQFLNALRDGAHLEGGGGGEGRGAGAAAAASESLEAAI
;
A
#
# COMPACT_ATOMS: atom_id res chain seq x y z
N VAL A 1 2.30 -21.50 2.56
CA VAL A 1 2.60 -20.49 3.59
C VAL A 1 1.85 -20.82 4.87
N ARG A 2 0.49 -20.87 4.87
CA ARG A 2 -0.32 -21.06 6.08
C ARG A 2 0.05 -22.31 6.92
N ASP A 3 0.29 -23.45 6.27
CA ASP A 3 0.66 -24.71 6.98
C ASP A 3 2.02 -24.57 7.69
N PHE A 4 2.95 -23.86 7.08
CA PHE A 4 4.23 -23.54 7.70
C PHE A 4 4.05 -22.60 8.90
N ASP A 5 3.22 -21.58 8.78
CA ASP A 5 2.95 -20.63 9.85
C ASP A 5 2.21 -21.31 11.02
N GLU A 6 1.31 -22.29 10.73
CA GLU A 6 0.67 -23.09 11.76
C GLU A 6 1.67 -23.99 12.52
N ALA A 7 2.59 -24.64 11.78
CA ALA A 7 3.52 -25.59 12.36
C ALA A 7 4.72 -24.94 13.06
N VAL A 8 5.20 -23.82 12.56
CA VAL A 8 6.46 -23.20 12.98
C VAL A 8 6.27 -21.80 13.53
N THR A 9 5.74 -20.88 12.72
CA THR A 9 5.75 -19.45 13.05
C THR A 9 4.94 -19.13 14.28
N ARG A 10 3.67 -19.58 14.35
CA ARG A 10 2.81 -19.31 15.52
C ARG A 10 3.38 -19.92 16.81
N VAL A 11 3.99 -21.10 16.72
CA VAL A 11 4.58 -21.78 17.88
C VAL A 11 5.77 -20.99 18.38
N THR A 12 6.66 -20.55 17.48
CA THR A 12 7.85 -19.77 17.81
C THR A 12 7.48 -18.44 18.50
N PHE A 13 6.40 -17.81 18.06
CA PHE A 13 5.94 -16.53 18.63
C PHE A 13 4.88 -16.69 19.74
N GLY A 14 4.53 -17.92 20.13
CA GLY A 14 3.66 -18.19 21.27
C GLY A 14 2.17 -17.93 21.01
N PHE A 15 1.71 -17.98 19.78
CA PHE A 15 0.30 -17.79 19.44
C PHE A 15 -0.48 -19.12 19.53
N PRO A 16 -1.75 -19.08 19.99
CA PRO A 16 -2.57 -20.30 20.13
C PRO A 16 -2.99 -20.90 18.79
N SER A 17 -3.03 -20.11 17.71
CA SER A 17 -3.36 -20.55 16.36
C SER A 17 -2.72 -19.62 15.33
N VAL A 18 -2.61 -20.07 14.07
CA VAL A 18 -2.16 -19.23 12.96
C VAL A 18 -3.12 -18.05 12.71
N ASP A 19 -4.42 -18.22 12.93
CA ASP A 19 -5.38 -17.14 12.82
C ASP A 19 -5.14 -16.04 13.87
N ALA A 20 -4.84 -16.43 15.11
CA ALA A 20 -4.47 -15.48 16.16
C ALA A 20 -3.17 -14.75 15.82
N TYR A 21 -2.19 -15.45 15.25
CA TYR A 21 -0.95 -14.83 14.75
C TYR A 21 -1.24 -13.81 13.64
N TYR A 22 -2.00 -14.18 12.60
CA TYR A 22 -2.34 -13.27 11.52
C TYR A 22 -3.17 -12.07 11.99
N ALA A 23 -4.14 -12.30 12.87
CA ALA A 23 -4.95 -11.22 13.43
C ALA A 23 -4.12 -10.21 14.21
N ALA A 24 -3.17 -10.68 15.04
CA ALA A 24 -2.32 -9.80 15.83
C ALA A 24 -1.23 -9.09 15.01
N SER A 25 -0.70 -9.76 13.97
CA SER A 25 0.40 -9.25 13.15
C SER A 25 -0.06 -8.42 11.95
N SER A 26 -1.37 -8.29 11.75
CA SER A 26 -1.92 -7.59 10.60
C SER A 26 -1.71 -6.09 10.67
N SER A 27 -1.17 -5.51 9.59
CA SER A 27 -1.04 -4.06 9.42
C SER A 27 -2.39 -3.32 9.46
N ARG A 28 -3.51 -4.01 9.21
CA ARG A 28 -4.86 -3.43 9.33
C ARG A 28 -5.15 -2.84 10.70
N ASN A 29 -4.49 -3.35 11.75
CA ASN A 29 -4.69 -2.91 13.12
C ASN A 29 -4.11 -1.50 13.40
N VAL A 30 -3.17 -1.07 12.55
CA VAL A 30 -2.42 0.19 12.73
C VAL A 30 -2.57 1.14 11.54
N ILE A 31 -3.30 0.76 10.51
CA ILE A 31 -3.42 1.58 9.29
C ILE A 31 -4.07 2.94 9.58
N SER A 32 -5.01 3.01 10.50
CA SER A 32 -5.65 4.26 10.94
C SER A 32 -4.72 5.20 11.73
N ASP A 33 -3.61 4.67 12.24
CA ASP A 33 -2.64 5.45 13.02
C ASP A 33 -1.54 6.05 12.14
N VAL A 34 -1.54 5.73 10.84
CA VAL A 34 -0.59 6.28 9.89
C VAL A 34 -0.82 7.79 9.75
N LYS A 35 0.25 8.58 9.96
CA LYS A 35 0.24 10.04 9.90
C LYS A 35 1.20 10.61 8.83
N THR A 36 1.90 9.74 8.14
CA THR A 36 2.75 10.11 7.00
C THR A 36 2.12 9.62 5.71
N PRO A 37 2.30 10.31 4.59
CA PRO A 37 1.81 9.83 3.31
C PRO A 37 2.31 8.42 3.01
N LEU A 38 1.38 7.51 2.74
CA LEU A 38 1.64 6.10 2.47
C LEU A 38 0.94 5.68 1.18
N LEU A 39 1.70 5.14 0.23
CA LEU A 39 1.16 4.46 -0.94
C LEU A 39 1.09 2.95 -0.67
N VAL A 40 -0.09 2.38 -0.83
CA VAL A 40 -0.32 0.93 -0.79
C VAL A 40 -0.69 0.47 -2.19
N VAL A 41 0.08 -0.47 -2.74
CA VAL A 41 -0.20 -1.10 -4.04
C VAL A 41 -0.59 -2.55 -3.80
N GLN A 42 -1.74 -2.95 -4.32
CA GLN A 42 -2.30 -4.29 -4.13
C GLN A 42 -2.82 -4.84 -5.46
N ALA A 43 -2.44 -6.07 -5.81
CA ALA A 43 -3.09 -6.80 -6.90
C ALA A 43 -4.23 -7.66 -6.34
N ARG A 44 -5.38 -7.69 -7.04
CA ARG A 44 -6.54 -8.49 -6.60
C ARG A 44 -6.32 -10.00 -6.74
N ASP A 45 -5.42 -10.38 -7.64
CA ASP A 45 -5.02 -11.77 -7.90
C ASP A 45 -3.82 -12.25 -7.05
N ASP A 46 -3.40 -11.45 -6.04
CA ASP A 46 -2.30 -11.80 -5.15
C ASP A 46 -2.63 -13.08 -4.34
N PRO A 47 -1.88 -14.18 -4.53
CA PRO A 47 -2.14 -15.44 -3.83
C PRO A 47 -1.59 -15.47 -2.39
N ILE A 48 -0.79 -14.49 -2.01
CA ILE A 48 -0.14 -14.38 -0.69
C ILE A 48 -0.88 -13.38 0.19
N ALA A 49 -0.93 -12.12 -0.24
CA ALA A 49 -1.69 -11.06 0.42
C ALA A 49 -3.08 -10.99 -0.22
N VAL A 50 -3.98 -11.89 0.19
CA VAL A 50 -5.30 -12.02 -0.43
C VAL A 50 -6.09 -10.73 -0.37
N SER A 51 -6.73 -10.36 -1.46
CA SER A 51 -7.49 -9.12 -1.63
C SER A 51 -8.54 -8.88 -0.52
N SER A 52 -9.15 -9.94 0.01
CA SER A 52 -10.11 -9.85 1.12
C SER A 52 -9.49 -9.38 2.45
N ALA A 53 -8.18 -9.46 2.61
CA ALA A 53 -7.47 -9.00 3.80
C ALA A 53 -7.16 -7.49 3.76
N THR A 54 -7.28 -6.84 2.59
CA THR A 54 -7.01 -5.41 2.44
C THR A 54 -8.04 -4.59 3.22
N PRO A 55 -7.64 -3.73 4.16
CA PRO A 55 -8.54 -2.97 5.02
C PRO A 55 -9.06 -1.71 4.32
N ARG A 56 -9.83 -1.87 3.24
CA ARG A 56 -10.29 -0.78 2.36
C ARG A 56 -11.03 0.33 3.10
N ASP A 57 -11.92 -0.05 4.03
CA ASP A 57 -12.71 0.95 4.78
C ASP A 57 -11.82 1.83 5.68
N ALA A 58 -10.82 1.23 6.33
CA ALA A 58 -9.87 1.97 7.16
C ALA A 58 -8.93 2.85 6.31
N ILE A 59 -8.54 2.37 5.12
CA ILE A 59 -7.74 3.14 4.17
C ILE A 59 -8.56 4.32 3.63
N ALA A 60 -9.80 4.07 3.20
CA ALA A 60 -10.68 5.12 2.67
C ALA A 60 -11.02 6.22 3.71
N ALA A 61 -10.97 5.88 5.00
CA ALA A 61 -11.16 6.83 6.08
C ALA A 61 -9.88 7.61 6.46
N SER A 62 -8.72 7.25 5.90
CA SER A 62 -7.43 7.91 6.20
C SER A 62 -7.12 8.99 5.18
N GLU A 63 -6.73 10.17 5.66
CA GLU A 63 -6.22 11.26 4.84
C GLU A 63 -4.75 11.07 4.40
N HIS A 64 -4.09 10.04 4.92
CA HIS A 64 -2.66 9.81 4.71
C HIS A 64 -2.36 8.59 3.86
N VAL A 65 -3.33 7.73 3.59
CA VAL A 65 -3.11 6.45 2.90
C VAL A 65 -3.81 6.45 1.54
N LEU A 66 -3.04 6.25 0.47
CA LEU A 66 -3.54 6.05 -0.89
C LEU A 66 -3.45 4.56 -1.23
N LEU A 67 -4.59 3.97 -1.62
CA LEU A 67 -4.63 2.59 -2.11
C LEU A 67 -4.77 2.58 -3.63
N VAL A 68 -3.87 1.88 -4.30
CA VAL A 68 -3.95 1.55 -5.72
C VAL A 68 -4.16 0.05 -5.86
N GLU A 69 -5.28 -0.35 -6.43
CA GLU A 69 -5.59 -1.75 -6.70
C GLU A 69 -5.55 -2.03 -8.19
N THR A 70 -4.83 -3.08 -8.57
CA THR A 70 -4.82 -3.62 -9.94
C THR A 70 -5.59 -4.93 -10.00
N GLU A 71 -6.20 -5.24 -11.14
CA GLU A 71 -6.89 -6.53 -11.36
C GLU A 71 -5.91 -7.70 -11.31
N SER A 72 -4.70 -7.49 -11.84
CA SER A 72 -3.64 -8.49 -11.88
C SER A 72 -2.27 -7.89 -11.58
N GLY A 73 -1.35 -8.72 -11.11
CA GLY A 73 0.01 -8.33 -10.73
C GLY A 73 0.68 -9.37 -9.85
N GLY A 74 -0.10 -10.29 -9.29
CA GLY A 74 0.39 -11.26 -8.33
C GLY A 74 0.93 -10.58 -7.07
N HIS A 75 1.89 -11.22 -6.39
CA HIS A 75 2.43 -10.68 -5.14
C HIS A 75 3.46 -9.57 -5.36
N LEU A 76 4.38 -9.73 -6.31
CA LEU A 76 5.51 -8.82 -6.55
C LEU A 76 5.83 -8.62 -8.05
N GLY A 77 4.97 -9.10 -8.94
CA GLY A 77 5.24 -9.16 -10.37
C GLY A 77 4.99 -7.81 -11.06
N TRP A 78 3.74 -7.51 -11.29
CA TRP A 78 3.28 -6.33 -12.06
C TRP A 78 4.08 -6.07 -13.33
N THR A 79 4.54 -7.14 -13.99
CA THR A 79 5.22 -7.01 -15.28
C THR A 79 4.20 -6.68 -16.34
N ALA A 80 4.41 -5.57 -17.04
CA ALA A 80 3.50 -5.07 -18.07
C ALA A 80 4.28 -4.56 -19.27
N GLY A 81 3.58 -4.44 -20.42
CA GLY A 81 4.14 -3.90 -21.64
C GLY A 81 4.92 -4.93 -22.46
N GLU A 82 5.56 -4.43 -23.53
CA GLU A 82 6.29 -5.26 -24.49
C GLU A 82 7.56 -5.89 -23.91
N GLU A 83 8.07 -5.35 -22.80
CA GLU A 83 9.27 -5.83 -22.11
C GLU A 83 9.00 -6.97 -21.12
N ALA A 84 7.74 -7.29 -20.87
CA ALA A 84 7.40 -8.38 -19.96
C ALA A 84 8.02 -9.71 -20.42
N PRO A 85 8.57 -10.54 -19.51
CA PRO A 85 8.56 -10.41 -18.06
C PRO A 85 9.78 -9.70 -17.44
N PHE A 86 10.64 -9.08 -18.23
CA PHE A 86 11.95 -8.56 -17.80
C PHE A 86 12.00 -7.03 -17.65
N GLY A 87 10.93 -6.32 -17.99
CA GLY A 87 10.83 -4.87 -17.83
C GLY A 87 10.71 -4.41 -16.38
N SER A 88 10.79 -3.09 -16.16
CA SER A 88 10.54 -2.52 -14.83
C SER A 88 9.10 -2.78 -14.41
N PRO A 89 8.88 -3.24 -13.17
CA PRO A 89 7.52 -3.40 -12.65
C PRO A 89 6.76 -2.07 -12.67
N TRP A 90 5.49 -2.11 -13.06
CA TRP A 90 4.64 -0.91 -13.07
C TRP A 90 4.61 -0.15 -11.73
N PRO A 91 4.60 -0.79 -10.55
CA PRO A 91 4.60 -0.09 -9.27
C PRO A 91 5.80 0.81 -9.03
N ASP A 92 6.95 0.54 -9.65
CA ASP A 92 8.14 1.39 -9.53
C ASP A 92 7.87 2.79 -10.08
N LEU A 93 7.21 2.87 -11.24
CA LEU A 93 6.80 4.16 -11.82
C LEU A 93 5.75 4.86 -10.94
N GLY A 94 4.77 4.12 -10.45
CA GLY A 94 3.75 4.64 -9.53
C GLY A 94 4.36 5.19 -8.23
N ALA A 95 5.33 4.47 -7.65
CA ALA A 95 6.05 4.92 -6.46
C ALA A 95 6.83 6.21 -6.73
N ILE A 96 7.53 6.30 -7.86
CA ILE A 96 8.28 7.51 -8.25
C ILE A 96 7.33 8.70 -8.45
N GLN A 97 6.19 8.50 -9.12
CA GLN A 97 5.18 9.54 -9.32
C GLN A 97 4.61 10.03 -7.98
N PHE A 98 4.25 9.12 -7.09
CA PHE A 98 3.78 9.44 -5.75
C PHE A 98 4.81 10.27 -4.96
N LEU A 99 6.07 9.86 -4.94
CA LEU A 99 7.15 10.58 -4.24
C LEU A 99 7.40 11.97 -4.86
N ASN A 100 7.34 12.10 -6.19
CA ASN A 100 7.47 13.38 -6.86
C ASN A 100 6.32 14.31 -6.51
N ALA A 101 5.08 13.82 -6.52
CA ALA A 101 3.90 14.62 -6.15
C ALA A 101 3.99 15.12 -4.70
N LEU A 102 4.47 14.28 -3.77
CA LEU A 102 4.71 14.71 -2.38
C LEU A 102 5.77 15.79 -2.29
N ARG A 103 6.88 15.65 -3.01
CA ARG A 103 7.96 16.64 -3.04
C ARG A 103 7.45 17.98 -3.59
N ASP A 104 6.73 17.93 -4.71
CA ASP A 104 6.26 19.13 -5.39
C ASP A 104 5.11 19.81 -4.60
N GLY A 105 4.22 19.05 -3.98
CA GLY A 105 3.21 19.55 -3.05
C GLY A 105 3.82 20.22 -1.82
N ALA A 106 4.89 19.66 -1.26
CA ALA A 106 5.60 20.27 -0.14
C ALA A 106 6.25 21.62 -0.51
N HIS A 107 6.63 21.82 -1.77
CA HIS A 107 7.14 23.10 -2.27
C HIS A 107 6.06 24.17 -2.41
N LEU A 108 4.82 23.78 -2.75
CA LEU A 108 3.70 24.73 -2.87
C LEU A 108 3.21 25.22 -1.51
N GLU A 109 3.34 24.43 -0.46
CA GLU A 109 2.91 24.77 0.90
C GLU A 109 3.98 25.50 1.74
N GLY A 110 5.21 25.56 1.28
CA GLY A 110 6.33 26.21 1.96
C GLY A 110 6.21 27.74 2.15
N GLY A 111 5.12 28.34 1.65
CA GLY A 111 4.82 29.79 1.79
C GLY A 111 3.80 30.15 2.88
N GLY A 112 3.20 29.22 3.60
CA GLY A 112 2.18 29.48 4.62
C GLY A 112 2.17 28.43 5.71
N GLY A 113 2.26 28.85 6.96
CA GLY A 113 2.47 27.99 8.11
C GLY A 113 1.38 26.97 8.41
N GLY A 114 1.83 25.82 8.83
CA GLY A 114 1.33 24.91 9.84
C GLY A 114 -0.06 24.27 9.65
N GLU A 115 -0.16 23.01 9.97
CA GLU A 115 -1.36 22.19 10.16
C GLU A 115 -2.18 21.86 8.91
N GLY A 116 -2.02 20.66 8.38
CA GLY A 116 -2.76 20.11 7.23
C GLY A 116 -1.92 19.47 6.12
N ARG A 117 -0.63 19.27 6.37
CA ARG A 117 0.37 18.91 5.33
C ARG A 117 0.17 17.52 4.64
N GLY A 118 -0.66 16.64 5.18
CA GLY A 118 -0.82 15.29 4.66
C GLY A 118 -1.93 15.15 3.60
N ALA A 119 -3.07 15.78 3.82
CA ALA A 119 -4.27 15.55 3.01
C ALA A 119 -4.16 16.12 1.59
N GLY A 120 -3.61 17.31 1.44
CA GLY A 120 -3.46 17.96 0.12
C GLY A 120 -2.47 17.25 -0.79
N ALA A 121 -1.38 16.74 -0.23
CA ALA A 121 -0.35 16.04 -1.00
C ALA A 121 -0.82 14.64 -1.45
N ALA A 122 -1.59 13.93 -0.62
CA ALA A 122 -2.16 12.63 -0.99
C ALA A 122 -3.22 12.78 -2.10
N ALA A 123 -4.06 13.84 -2.05
CA ALA A 123 -5.05 14.14 -3.09
C ALA A 123 -4.40 14.48 -4.43
N ALA A 124 -3.36 15.31 -4.44
CA ALA A 124 -2.60 15.64 -5.65
C ALA A 124 -1.88 14.43 -6.25
N ALA A 125 -1.37 13.53 -5.40
CA ALA A 125 -0.77 12.28 -5.84
C ALA A 125 -1.80 11.33 -6.45
N SER A 126 -3.03 11.28 -5.92
CA SER A 126 -4.14 10.49 -6.47
C SER A 126 -4.50 10.94 -7.88
N GLU A 127 -4.71 12.26 -8.10
CA GLU A 127 -5.03 12.81 -9.42
C GLU A 127 -3.92 12.53 -10.45
N SER A 128 -2.65 12.63 -10.05
CA SER A 128 -1.51 12.34 -10.93
C SER A 128 -1.41 10.86 -11.29
N LEU A 129 -1.80 9.98 -10.37
CA LEU A 129 -1.75 8.53 -10.60
C LEU A 129 -2.92 8.05 -11.46
N GLU A 130 -4.14 8.61 -11.28
CA GLU A 130 -5.31 8.31 -12.11
C GLU A 130 -5.14 8.72 -13.57
N ALA A 131 -4.36 9.77 -13.82
CA ALA A 131 -4.02 10.21 -15.18
C ALA A 131 -2.99 9.31 -15.89
N ALA A 132 -2.34 8.40 -15.16
CA ALA A 132 -1.27 7.53 -15.67
C ALA A 132 -1.70 6.05 -15.83
N ILE A 133 -2.93 5.70 -15.46
CA ILE A 133 -3.54 4.37 -15.62
C ILE A 133 -4.45 4.36 -16.84
#